data_ae9293f763b30a0a7adb38d77cdd35db
#
_entry.id   ae9293f763b30a0a7adb38d77cdd35db
#
_cell.length_a   1.000
_cell.length_b   1.000
_cell.length_c   1.000
_cell.angle_alpha   90.00
_cell.angle_beta   90.00
_cell.angle_gamma   90.00
#
_symmetry.space_group_name_H-M   'P 1'
#
loop_
_entity.id
_entity.type
_entity.pdbx_description
1 polymer ?
#
loop_
_entity_poly.entity_id
_entity_poly.type
_entity_poly.pdbx_seq_one_letter_code
_entity_poly.pdbx_strand_id
1 'polypeptide(L)'
;MQSYIFLDLDDTLFQTLRKCALGPDDPKLQARACLPDGTPNSYATHKQQWLWHWLEKGFKCVPVTGRDAYAFERVMLPFQEEVVLNHGAVILDKQRNIDSVWMAGMMQALPEYHEKLLELWAEVEAYCRRFNGFKPQLIRDFDVTWYGVIKHADGTEAALRPLLDAVIKAHPSILDGSLYWHINGNNLAVLPKIINKESAVRYLIDGYKQQHPELLTFGAGDSHTDAPFMGLCDYALIPKNTQLFNTLAFAQ
;
A
#
# COMPACT_ATOMS: atom_id res chain seq x y z
N MET A 1 -10.90 23.33 14.28
CA MET A 1 -11.02 21.97 13.71
C MET A 1 -9.84 21.69 12.78
N GLN A 2 -9.16 20.57 12.91
CA GLN A 2 -8.10 20.14 11.98
C GLN A 2 -8.66 19.04 11.07
N SER A 3 -8.36 19.11 9.79
CA SER A 3 -8.81 18.12 8.81
C SER A 3 -7.62 17.33 8.27
N TYR A 4 -7.64 16.03 8.45
CA TYR A 4 -6.63 15.11 7.92
C TYR A 4 -7.25 14.20 6.87
N ILE A 5 -6.45 13.84 5.86
CA ILE A 5 -6.82 12.81 4.91
C ILE A 5 -5.69 11.78 4.79
N PHE A 6 -6.03 10.51 5.03
CA PHE A 6 -5.18 9.36 4.85
C PHE A 6 -5.34 8.84 3.43
N LEU A 7 -4.26 8.81 2.66
CA LEU A 7 -4.28 8.65 1.22
C LEU A 7 -3.47 7.43 0.80
N ASP A 8 -4.11 6.42 0.24
CA ASP A 8 -3.37 5.50 -0.60
C ASP A 8 -2.85 6.24 -1.86
N LEU A 9 -1.80 5.73 -2.48
CA LEU A 9 -1.11 6.36 -3.58
C LEU A 9 -1.42 5.73 -4.93
N ASP A 10 -1.07 4.45 -5.08
CA ASP A 10 -1.14 3.74 -6.35
C ASP A 10 -2.59 3.39 -6.68
N ASP A 11 -3.05 3.71 -7.88
CA ASP A 11 -4.44 3.60 -8.34
C ASP A 11 -5.44 4.54 -7.63
N THR A 12 -4.98 5.29 -6.63
CA THR A 12 -5.76 6.34 -5.94
C THR A 12 -5.38 7.73 -6.45
N LEU A 13 -4.17 8.20 -6.24
CA LEU A 13 -3.70 9.53 -6.67
C LEU A 13 -3.00 9.52 -8.01
N PHE A 14 -2.42 8.41 -8.40
CA PHE A 14 -1.75 8.19 -9.68
C PHE A 14 -1.72 6.69 -10.01
N GLN A 15 -1.38 6.35 -11.23
CA GLN A 15 -1.37 4.98 -11.73
C GLN A 15 -0.31 4.76 -12.80
N THR A 16 0.00 3.51 -13.13
CA THR A 16 0.89 3.20 -14.24
C THR A 16 0.28 3.67 -15.56
N LEU A 17 1.15 4.05 -16.53
CA LEU A 17 0.73 4.54 -17.84
C LEU A 17 -0.31 3.63 -18.52
N ARG A 18 -0.14 2.32 -18.39
CA ARG A 18 -1.06 1.31 -18.96
C ARG A 18 -2.52 1.49 -18.49
N LYS A 19 -2.72 2.03 -17.28
CA LYS A 19 -4.05 2.27 -16.68
C LYS A 19 -4.60 3.66 -17.01
N CYS A 20 -3.80 4.54 -17.60
CA CYS A 20 -4.22 5.91 -17.91
C CYS A 20 -5.10 6.04 -19.15
N ALA A 21 -5.18 5.03 -20.00
CA ALA A 21 -5.87 5.07 -21.32
C ALA A 21 -5.43 6.24 -22.22
N LEU A 22 -4.23 6.78 -22.01
CA LEU A 22 -3.62 7.91 -22.71
C LEU A 22 -2.17 7.55 -23.06
N GLY A 23 -1.60 8.16 -24.11
CA GLY A 23 -0.19 7.99 -24.45
C GLY A 23 0.75 8.71 -23.48
N PRO A 24 2.04 8.33 -23.41
CA PRO A 24 2.99 8.91 -22.47
C PRO A 24 3.20 10.42 -22.64
N ASP A 25 3.06 10.93 -23.86
CA ASP A 25 3.26 12.33 -24.23
C ASP A 25 1.96 13.15 -24.19
N ASP A 26 0.85 12.56 -23.68
CA ASP A 26 -0.42 13.29 -23.56
C ASP A 26 -0.27 14.41 -22.51
N PRO A 27 -0.50 15.68 -22.89
CA PRO A 27 -0.32 16.82 -21.97
C PRO A 27 -1.29 16.82 -20.76
N LYS A 28 -2.28 15.94 -20.76
CA LYS A 28 -3.20 15.73 -19.63
C LYS A 28 -2.62 14.81 -18.57
N LEU A 29 -1.49 14.14 -18.83
CA LEU A 29 -0.80 13.31 -17.88
C LEU A 29 0.31 14.10 -17.18
N GLN A 30 0.44 13.90 -15.88
CA GLN A 30 1.55 14.43 -15.10
C GLN A 30 2.26 13.28 -14.39
N ALA A 31 3.58 13.17 -14.59
CA ALA A 31 4.41 12.21 -13.87
C ALA A 31 4.29 12.43 -12.35
N ARG A 32 4.11 11.34 -11.58
CA ARG A 32 3.95 11.36 -10.12
C ARG A 32 4.86 10.40 -9.39
N ALA A 33 5.46 9.45 -10.11
CA ALA A 33 6.56 8.64 -9.59
C ALA A 33 7.48 8.18 -10.73
N CYS A 34 8.71 7.85 -10.39
CA CYS A 34 9.71 7.37 -11.35
C CYS A 34 10.36 6.05 -10.90
N LEU A 35 10.98 5.37 -11.85
CA LEU A 35 11.88 4.24 -11.63
C LEU A 35 13.19 4.70 -10.99
N PRO A 36 14.06 3.78 -10.50
CA PRO A 36 15.37 4.14 -9.94
C PRO A 36 16.29 4.93 -10.88
N ASP A 37 16.12 4.78 -12.18
CA ASP A 37 16.87 5.51 -13.22
C ASP A 37 16.28 6.90 -13.55
N GLY A 38 15.23 7.32 -12.82
CA GLY A 38 14.55 8.59 -13.04
C GLY A 38 13.46 8.57 -14.13
N THR A 39 13.29 7.46 -14.84
CA THR A 39 12.25 7.32 -15.87
C THR A 39 10.86 7.36 -15.24
N PRO A 40 9.95 8.28 -15.66
CA PRO A 40 8.58 8.30 -15.16
C PRO A 40 7.84 7.00 -15.45
N ASN A 41 7.20 6.42 -14.41
CA ASN A 41 6.46 5.17 -14.53
C ASN A 41 5.03 5.22 -13.99
N SER A 42 4.70 6.26 -13.23
CA SER A 42 3.35 6.46 -12.71
C SER A 42 2.90 7.89 -12.95
N TYR A 43 1.63 8.04 -13.34
CA TYR A 43 1.08 9.30 -13.84
C TYR A 43 -0.27 9.59 -13.20
N ALA A 44 -0.51 10.86 -12.89
CA ALA A 44 -1.83 11.38 -12.56
C ALA A 44 -2.55 11.85 -13.82
N THR A 45 -3.77 11.38 -14.01
CA THR A 45 -4.71 11.93 -14.99
C THR A 45 -5.14 13.34 -14.59
N HIS A 46 -5.72 14.10 -15.49
CA HIS A 46 -6.23 15.44 -15.19
C HIS A 46 -7.20 15.47 -14.00
N LYS A 47 -8.06 14.43 -13.84
CA LYS A 47 -8.96 14.32 -12.69
C LYS A 47 -8.21 14.11 -11.37
N GLN A 48 -7.17 13.28 -11.36
CA GLN A 48 -6.34 13.05 -10.18
C GLN A 48 -5.49 14.28 -9.82
N GLN A 49 -5.03 15.04 -10.81
CA GLN A 49 -4.35 16.33 -10.58
C GLN A 49 -5.29 17.34 -9.91
N TRP A 50 -6.55 17.45 -10.38
CA TRP A 50 -7.56 18.29 -9.75
C TRP A 50 -7.91 17.84 -8.35
N LEU A 51 -8.06 16.53 -8.13
CA LEU A 51 -8.28 15.95 -6.79
C LEU A 51 -7.15 16.36 -5.85
N TRP A 52 -5.89 16.13 -6.26
CA TRP A 52 -4.73 16.52 -5.45
C TRP A 52 -4.75 18.01 -5.10
N HIS A 53 -4.96 18.88 -6.09
CA HIS A 53 -5.01 20.32 -5.87
C HIS A 53 -6.11 20.76 -4.88
N TRP A 54 -7.22 20.07 -4.86
CA TRP A 54 -8.28 20.30 -3.87
C TRP A 54 -7.85 19.80 -2.49
N LEU A 55 -7.26 18.60 -2.40
CA LEU A 55 -6.86 18.00 -1.13
C LEU A 55 -5.75 18.79 -0.45
N GLU A 56 -4.69 19.17 -1.17
CA GLU A 56 -3.54 19.90 -0.61
C GLU A 56 -3.91 21.26 0.01
N LYS A 57 -5.03 21.85 -0.42
CA LYS A 57 -5.53 23.14 0.11
C LYS A 57 -6.37 23.01 1.36
N GLY A 58 -7.06 21.90 1.53
CA GLY A 58 -8.06 21.74 2.59
C GLY A 58 -7.66 20.76 3.69
N PHE A 59 -6.63 19.95 3.47
CA PHE A 59 -6.31 18.82 4.35
C PHE A 59 -4.82 18.73 4.63
N LYS A 60 -4.51 18.20 5.80
CA LYS A 60 -3.21 17.60 6.09
C LYS A 60 -3.17 16.20 5.47
N CYS A 61 -2.38 16.06 4.41
CA CYS A 61 -2.33 14.85 3.59
C CYS A 61 -1.31 13.86 4.14
N VAL A 62 -1.77 12.71 4.62
CA VAL A 62 -0.96 11.62 5.17
C VAL A 62 -0.96 10.46 4.19
N PRO A 63 0.14 10.16 3.48
CA PRO A 63 0.20 9.00 2.60
C PRO A 63 0.26 7.69 3.38
N VAL A 64 -0.50 6.68 2.92
CA VAL A 64 -0.63 5.36 3.50
C VAL A 64 -0.44 4.31 2.40
N THR A 65 0.77 3.81 2.21
CA THR A 65 1.14 3.05 1.02
C THR A 65 1.83 1.72 1.32
N GLY A 66 1.75 0.80 0.36
CA GLY A 66 2.57 -0.42 0.35
C GLY A 66 4.01 -0.19 -0.12
N ARG A 67 4.36 1.01 -0.58
CA ARG A 67 5.73 1.33 -1.00
C ARG A 67 6.68 1.29 0.18
N ASP A 68 7.91 0.80 -0.08
CA ASP A 68 9.06 0.99 0.80
C ASP A 68 9.58 2.44 0.75
N ALA A 69 10.50 2.79 1.63
CA ALA A 69 11.07 4.14 1.71
C ALA A 69 11.71 4.56 0.37
N TYR A 70 12.50 3.67 -0.23
CA TYR A 70 13.16 3.95 -1.51
C TYR A 70 12.19 4.19 -2.65
N ALA A 71 11.05 3.46 -2.72
CA ALA A 71 10.02 3.69 -3.72
C ALA A 71 9.18 4.95 -3.41
N PHE A 72 8.99 5.29 -2.13
CA PHE A 72 8.28 6.48 -1.72
C PHE A 72 9.07 7.78 -2.00
N GLU A 73 10.38 7.79 -1.81
CA GLU A 73 11.25 8.94 -2.14
C GLU A 73 11.16 9.37 -3.60
N ARG A 74 10.73 8.46 -4.49
CA ARG A 74 10.52 8.75 -5.91
C ARG A 74 9.11 9.21 -6.26
N VAL A 75 8.25 9.46 -5.26
CA VAL A 75 6.92 10.05 -5.43
C VAL A 75 7.04 11.57 -5.49
N MET A 76 6.53 12.16 -6.57
CA MET A 76 6.62 13.59 -6.86
C MET A 76 5.39 14.36 -6.34
N LEU A 77 5.00 14.10 -5.09
CA LEU A 77 3.95 14.83 -4.38
C LEU A 77 4.53 15.41 -3.08
N PRO A 78 4.24 16.68 -2.76
CA PRO A 78 4.88 17.38 -1.63
C PRO A 78 4.19 17.08 -0.30
N PHE A 79 4.23 15.82 0.16
CA PHE A 79 3.70 15.45 1.47
C PHE A 79 4.51 16.07 2.61
N GLN A 80 3.83 16.71 3.56
CA GLN A 80 4.45 17.41 4.69
C GLN A 80 4.13 16.75 6.04
N GLU A 81 3.14 15.89 6.08
CA GLU A 81 2.72 15.17 7.27
C GLU A 81 3.47 13.83 7.41
N GLU A 82 3.16 13.05 8.43
CA GLU A 82 3.66 11.70 8.63
C GLU A 82 3.43 10.82 7.40
N VAL A 83 4.19 9.73 7.28
CA VAL A 83 4.11 8.79 6.16
C VAL A 83 3.98 7.37 6.68
N VAL A 84 2.99 6.63 6.22
CA VAL A 84 2.84 5.20 6.49
C VAL A 84 3.34 4.42 5.27
N LEU A 85 4.40 3.64 5.48
CA LEU A 85 5.09 2.84 4.46
C LEU A 85 4.91 1.34 4.69
N ASN A 86 5.27 0.54 3.68
CA ASN A 86 5.33 -0.92 3.81
C ASN A 86 4.02 -1.52 4.36
N HIS A 87 2.86 -1.07 3.84
CA HIS A 87 1.54 -1.49 4.31
C HIS A 87 1.27 -1.25 5.81
N GLY A 88 1.96 -0.31 6.44
CA GLY A 88 1.82 -0.01 7.86
C GLY A 88 2.96 -0.54 8.74
N ALA A 89 3.97 -1.22 8.18
CA ALA A 89 5.12 -1.68 8.96
C ALA A 89 5.95 -0.52 9.50
N VAL A 90 6.06 0.57 8.75
CA VAL A 90 6.90 1.72 9.09
C VAL A 90 6.07 3.00 9.08
N ILE A 91 6.25 3.83 10.08
CA ILE A 91 5.76 5.20 10.11
C ILE A 91 6.96 6.14 10.15
N LEU A 92 6.97 7.12 9.26
CA LEU A 92 7.90 8.24 9.31
C LEU A 92 7.21 9.48 9.86
N ASP A 93 7.92 10.22 10.70
CA ASP A 93 7.48 11.53 11.20
C ASP A 93 7.52 12.60 10.08
N LYS A 94 7.12 13.82 10.40
CA LYS A 94 7.13 14.97 9.45
C LYS A 94 8.52 15.35 8.98
N GLN A 95 9.56 15.01 9.73
CA GLN A 95 10.97 15.21 9.38
C GLN A 95 11.56 14.01 8.63
N ARG A 96 10.71 12.98 8.34
CA ARG A 96 11.12 11.75 7.67
C ARG A 96 12.01 10.83 8.51
N ASN A 97 12.06 11.02 9.84
CA ASN A 97 12.65 10.05 10.75
C ASN A 97 11.63 8.92 11.06
N ILE A 98 12.15 7.75 11.39
CA ILE A 98 11.31 6.63 11.84
C ILE A 98 10.64 7.00 13.16
N ASP A 99 9.31 6.80 13.26
CA ASP A 99 8.62 6.84 14.54
C ASP A 99 9.13 5.71 15.43
N SER A 100 9.90 6.08 16.45
CA SER A 100 10.60 5.11 17.31
C SER A 100 9.65 4.29 18.19
N VAL A 101 8.50 4.84 18.57
CA VAL A 101 7.50 4.14 19.39
C VAL A 101 6.80 3.09 18.56
N TRP A 102 6.36 3.44 17.34
CA TRP A 102 5.77 2.50 16.41
C TRP A 102 6.75 1.38 16.05
N MET A 103 7.97 1.74 15.68
CA MET A 103 9.01 0.80 15.29
C MET A 103 9.35 -0.18 16.44
N ALA A 104 9.47 0.30 17.66
CA ALA A 104 9.72 -0.56 18.81
C ALA A 104 8.61 -1.61 19.00
N GLY A 105 7.35 -1.20 18.86
CA GLY A 105 6.20 -2.13 18.91
C GLY A 105 6.25 -3.18 17.79
N MET A 106 6.56 -2.77 16.58
CA MET A 106 6.71 -3.67 15.43
C MET A 106 7.86 -4.66 15.64
N MET A 107 9.03 -4.20 16.11
CA MET A 107 10.19 -5.06 16.37
C MET A 107 9.97 -6.05 17.52
N GLN A 108 9.14 -5.70 18.47
CA GLN A 108 8.73 -6.62 19.55
C GLN A 108 7.80 -7.73 19.04
N ALA A 109 6.87 -7.40 18.14
CA ALA A 109 5.85 -8.34 17.67
C ALA A 109 6.32 -9.18 16.46
N LEU A 110 7.18 -8.65 15.60
CA LEU A 110 7.59 -9.28 14.33
C LEU A 110 8.18 -10.69 14.46
N PRO A 111 9.02 -11.03 15.47
CA PRO A 111 9.64 -12.35 15.58
C PRO A 111 8.64 -13.51 15.56
N GLU A 112 7.44 -13.34 16.12
CA GLU A 112 6.38 -14.37 16.10
C GLU A 112 5.94 -14.77 14.69
N TYR A 113 6.06 -13.85 13.73
CA TYR A 113 5.59 -14.03 12.35
C TYR A 113 6.73 -14.30 11.36
N HIS A 114 7.95 -13.94 11.74
CA HIS A 114 9.09 -13.95 10.82
C HIS A 114 9.44 -15.36 10.34
N GLU A 115 9.52 -16.34 11.26
CA GLU A 115 9.79 -17.73 10.90
C GLU A 115 8.70 -18.27 9.96
N LYS A 116 7.43 -18.03 10.28
CA LYS A 116 6.29 -18.44 9.46
C LYS A 116 6.33 -17.83 8.05
N LEU A 117 6.75 -16.56 7.94
CA LEU A 117 6.94 -15.92 6.65
C LEU A 117 8.04 -16.59 5.84
N LEU A 118 9.18 -16.91 6.46
CA LEU A 118 10.31 -17.56 5.78
C LEU A 118 9.98 -19.01 5.37
N GLU A 119 9.23 -19.75 6.19
CA GLU A 119 8.75 -21.10 5.84
C GLU A 119 7.87 -21.05 4.59
N LEU A 120 6.82 -20.23 4.58
CA LEU A 120 5.98 -20.05 3.39
C LEU A 120 6.80 -19.55 2.20
N TRP A 121 7.75 -18.66 2.42
CA TRP A 121 8.56 -18.09 1.34
C TRP A 121 9.45 -19.12 0.67
N ALA A 122 9.98 -20.07 1.43
CA ALA A 122 10.75 -21.20 0.86
C ALA A 122 9.90 -22.05 -0.11
N GLU A 123 8.62 -22.29 0.20
CA GLU A 123 7.68 -22.96 -0.70
C GLU A 123 7.35 -22.13 -1.95
N VAL A 124 7.14 -20.81 -1.78
CA VAL A 124 6.96 -19.87 -2.89
C VAL A 124 8.15 -19.91 -3.84
N GLU A 125 9.38 -19.83 -3.32
CA GLU A 125 10.57 -19.90 -4.15
C GLU A 125 10.74 -21.26 -4.83
N ALA A 126 10.42 -22.35 -4.13
CA ALA A 126 10.45 -23.69 -4.71
C ALA A 126 9.48 -23.83 -5.90
N TYR A 127 8.27 -23.26 -5.78
CA TYR A 127 7.32 -23.19 -6.87
C TYR A 127 7.85 -22.33 -8.03
N CYS A 128 8.36 -21.14 -7.74
CA CYS A 128 8.87 -20.21 -8.76
C CYS A 128 10.07 -20.77 -9.53
N ARG A 129 10.89 -21.63 -8.92
CA ARG A 129 11.97 -22.33 -9.64
C ARG A 129 11.46 -23.37 -10.65
N ARG A 130 10.26 -23.91 -10.46
CA ARG A 130 9.64 -24.92 -11.35
C ARG A 130 8.85 -24.31 -12.49
N PHE A 131 8.34 -23.09 -12.32
CA PHE A 131 7.46 -22.41 -13.25
C PHE A 131 8.03 -21.04 -13.61
N ASN A 132 8.16 -20.77 -14.90
CA ASN A 132 8.73 -19.52 -15.39
C ASN A 132 7.79 -18.33 -15.20
N GLY A 133 8.37 -17.13 -15.22
CA GLY A 133 7.62 -15.86 -15.22
C GLY A 133 7.42 -15.24 -13.85
N PHE A 134 7.46 -16.01 -12.77
CA PHE A 134 7.34 -15.50 -11.41
C PHE A 134 8.60 -14.76 -10.95
N LYS A 135 8.41 -13.67 -10.24
CA LYS A 135 9.45 -12.82 -9.65
C LYS A 135 9.15 -12.61 -8.17
N PRO A 136 9.51 -13.59 -7.30
CA PRO A 136 9.36 -13.46 -5.87
C PRO A 136 10.42 -12.52 -5.31
N GLN A 137 10.04 -11.68 -4.34
CA GLN A 137 10.92 -10.77 -3.65
C GLN A 137 10.47 -10.57 -2.20
N LEU A 138 11.36 -10.80 -1.24
CA LEU A 138 11.17 -10.33 0.13
C LEU A 138 11.46 -8.83 0.18
N ILE A 139 10.55 -8.09 0.74
CA ILE A 139 10.68 -6.63 0.91
C ILE A 139 11.44 -6.38 2.19
N ARG A 140 12.62 -5.78 2.02
CA ARG A 140 13.50 -5.37 3.11
C ARG A 140 13.64 -3.85 3.09
N ASP A 141 13.39 -3.25 4.25
CA ASP A 141 13.49 -1.80 4.44
C ASP A 141 13.91 -1.53 5.88
N PHE A 142 14.76 -0.51 6.11
CA PHE A 142 15.36 -0.20 7.41
C PHE A 142 15.98 -1.43 8.11
N ASP A 143 16.71 -2.24 7.32
CA ASP A 143 17.37 -3.48 7.76
C ASP A 143 16.46 -4.60 8.28
N VAL A 144 15.14 -4.47 8.09
CA VAL A 144 14.13 -5.46 8.49
C VAL A 144 13.47 -6.06 7.26
N THR A 145 13.27 -7.40 7.26
CA THR A 145 12.43 -8.06 6.27
C THR A 145 10.98 -8.03 6.75
N TRP A 146 10.12 -7.34 6.02
CA TRP A 146 8.75 -7.08 6.43
C TRP A 146 7.74 -8.08 5.85
N TYR A 147 7.79 -8.32 4.55
CA TYR A 147 6.80 -9.14 3.86
C TYR A 147 7.35 -9.64 2.51
N GLY A 148 6.59 -10.47 1.82
CA GLY A 148 6.94 -10.95 0.49
C GLY A 148 5.98 -10.44 -0.59
N VAL A 149 6.51 -10.18 -1.78
CA VAL A 149 5.74 -9.80 -2.97
C VAL A 149 6.14 -10.69 -4.14
N ILE A 150 5.16 -11.15 -4.89
CA ILE A 150 5.36 -11.89 -6.12
C ILE A 150 4.72 -11.11 -7.27
N LYS A 151 5.48 -10.96 -8.35
CA LYS A 151 4.99 -10.45 -9.64
C LYS A 151 5.15 -11.51 -10.71
N HIS A 152 4.41 -11.37 -11.81
CA HIS A 152 4.57 -12.23 -12.97
C HIS A 152 4.96 -11.43 -14.22
N ALA A 153 5.72 -12.03 -15.12
CA ALA A 153 6.18 -11.39 -16.36
C ALA A 153 5.01 -10.94 -17.26
N ASP A 154 3.90 -11.69 -17.26
CA ASP A 154 2.70 -11.35 -18.03
C ASP A 154 1.97 -10.10 -17.50
N GLY A 155 2.31 -9.64 -16.31
CA GLY A 155 1.78 -8.40 -15.76
C GLY A 155 0.29 -8.46 -15.35
N THR A 156 -0.28 -9.65 -15.15
CA THR A 156 -1.71 -9.85 -14.86
C THR A 156 -1.93 -10.58 -13.54
N GLU A 157 -3.08 -10.34 -12.90
CA GLU A 157 -3.52 -11.09 -11.73
C GLU A 157 -3.74 -12.56 -12.04
N ALA A 158 -4.30 -12.87 -13.21
CA ALA A 158 -4.57 -14.25 -13.62
C ALA A 158 -3.31 -15.12 -13.63
N ALA A 159 -2.16 -14.55 -14.01
CA ALA A 159 -0.88 -15.26 -14.02
C ALA A 159 -0.34 -15.59 -12.62
N LEU A 160 -0.78 -14.89 -11.58
CA LEU A 160 -0.39 -15.12 -10.18
C LEU A 160 -1.27 -16.16 -9.47
N ARG A 161 -2.48 -16.40 -9.96
CA ARG A 161 -3.45 -17.31 -9.32
C ARG A 161 -2.98 -18.74 -9.17
N PRO A 162 -2.27 -19.37 -10.14
CA PRO A 162 -1.75 -20.73 -9.95
C PRO A 162 -0.83 -20.89 -8.72
N LEU A 163 0.06 -19.94 -8.47
CA LEU A 163 0.90 -19.92 -7.28
C LEU A 163 0.06 -19.71 -6.00
N LEU A 164 -0.86 -18.75 -6.05
CA LEU A 164 -1.75 -18.45 -4.92
C LEU A 164 -2.54 -19.68 -4.49
N ASP A 165 -3.12 -20.40 -5.46
CA ASP A 165 -3.99 -21.57 -5.19
C ASP A 165 -3.17 -22.81 -4.79
N ALA A 166 -1.98 -23.02 -5.37
CA ALA A 166 -1.18 -24.21 -5.13
C ALA A 166 -0.33 -24.13 -3.86
N VAL A 167 0.07 -22.93 -3.42
CA VAL A 167 1.03 -22.77 -2.32
C VAL A 167 0.46 -21.94 -1.19
N ILE A 168 -0.05 -20.73 -1.47
CA ILE A 168 -0.30 -19.75 -0.43
C ILE A 168 -1.59 -20.07 0.35
N LYS A 169 -2.72 -20.26 -0.33
CA LYS A 169 -4.03 -20.40 0.32
C LYS A 169 -4.14 -21.55 1.31
N ALA A 170 -3.45 -22.64 1.06
CA ALA A 170 -3.49 -23.85 1.89
C ALA A 170 -2.38 -23.90 2.96
N HIS A 171 -1.48 -22.92 2.96
CA HIS A 171 -0.36 -22.91 3.91
C HIS A 171 -0.86 -22.71 5.35
N PRO A 172 -0.33 -23.47 6.35
CA PRO A 172 -0.78 -23.40 7.75
C PRO A 172 -0.80 -21.99 8.33
N SER A 173 0.21 -21.17 8.04
CA SER A 173 0.31 -19.79 8.53
C SER A 173 -0.72 -18.84 7.91
N ILE A 174 -1.33 -19.18 6.80
CA ILE A 174 -2.47 -18.46 6.21
C ILE A 174 -3.77 -18.94 6.85
N LEU A 175 -3.90 -20.25 7.05
CA LEU A 175 -5.10 -20.85 7.65
C LEU A 175 -5.28 -20.48 9.12
N ASP A 176 -4.18 -20.33 9.87
CA ASP A 176 -4.20 -19.90 11.27
C ASP A 176 -4.32 -18.37 11.44
N GLY A 177 -4.26 -17.64 10.32
CA GLY A 177 -4.37 -16.18 10.28
C GLY A 177 -3.14 -15.43 10.79
N SER A 178 -1.99 -16.09 10.97
CA SER A 178 -0.72 -15.43 11.31
C SER A 178 -0.20 -14.59 10.13
N LEU A 179 -0.36 -15.11 8.92
CA LEU A 179 -0.07 -14.41 7.68
C LEU A 179 -1.39 -14.21 6.91
N TYR A 180 -1.41 -13.19 6.08
CA TYR A 180 -2.49 -13.01 5.11
C TYR A 180 -1.90 -12.69 3.74
N TRP A 181 -2.70 -12.85 2.71
CA TRP A 181 -2.33 -12.47 1.36
C TRP A 181 -3.31 -11.46 0.80
N HIS A 182 -2.81 -10.70 -0.15
CA HIS A 182 -3.65 -9.78 -0.92
C HIS A 182 -3.11 -9.74 -2.35
N ILE A 183 -4.03 -9.61 -3.31
CA ILE A 183 -3.70 -9.52 -4.72
C ILE A 183 -4.40 -8.32 -5.34
N ASN A 184 -3.65 -7.48 -6.02
CA ASN A 184 -4.17 -6.36 -6.80
C ASN A 184 -3.33 -6.20 -8.07
N GLY A 185 -3.95 -6.48 -9.22
CA GLY A 185 -3.25 -6.50 -10.50
C GLY A 185 -2.08 -7.49 -10.51
N ASN A 186 -0.88 -7.03 -10.84
CA ASN A 186 0.33 -7.86 -10.86
C ASN A 186 1.13 -7.82 -9.55
N ASN A 187 0.47 -7.71 -8.42
CA ASN A 187 1.09 -7.78 -7.10
C ASN A 187 0.34 -8.79 -6.24
N LEU A 188 0.99 -9.89 -5.89
CA LEU A 188 0.55 -10.83 -4.87
C LEU A 188 1.46 -10.64 -3.67
N ALA A 189 0.93 -10.10 -2.59
CA ALA A 189 1.67 -9.88 -1.35
C ALA A 189 1.28 -10.91 -0.29
N VAL A 190 2.25 -11.32 0.51
CA VAL A 190 2.08 -12.15 1.71
C VAL A 190 2.68 -11.41 2.89
N LEU A 191 1.85 -11.11 3.87
CA LEU A 191 2.20 -10.22 4.97
C LEU A 191 1.91 -10.87 6.33
N PRO A 192 2.76 -10.62 7.35
CA PRO A 192 2.40 -10.81 8.74
C PRO A 192 1.14 -10.04 9.12
N LYS A 193 0.26 -10.64 9.92
CA LYS A 193 -1.01 -10.04 10.35
C LYS A 193 -0.84 -8.67 11.02
N ILE A 194 0.28 -8.47 11.71
CA ILE A 194 0.59 -7.19 12.37
C ILE A 194 0.88 -6.05 11.39
N ILE A 195 1.27 -6.38 10.14
CA ILE A 195 1.55 -5.40 9.11
C ILE A 195 0.26 -5.11 8.36
N ASN A 196 -0.39 -4.03 8.69
CA ASN A 196 -1.61 -3.57 8.03
C ASN A 196 -1.77 -2.06 8.15
N LYS A 197 -2.36 -1.45 7.15
CA LYS A 197 -2.60 -0.01 7.08
C LYS A 197 -3.50 0.50 8.20
N GLU A 198 -4.46 -0.32 8.64
CA GLU A 198 -5.45 0.05 9.65
C GLU A 198 -4.79 0.37 11.00
N SER A 199 -3.91 -0.51 11.48
CA SER A 199 -3.24 -0.32 12.78
C SER A 199 -2.36 0.94 12.79
N ALA A 200 -1.65 1.21 11.69
CA ALA A 200 -0.82 2.41 11.56
C ALA A 200 -1.67 3.70 11.52
N VAL A 201 -2.77 3.70 10.77
CA VAL A 201 -3.67 4.85 10.71
C VAL A 201 -4.38 5.08 12.05
N ARG A 202 -4.81 4.02 12.73
CA ARG A 202 -5.38 4.11 14.08
C ARG A 202 -4.41 4.77 15.06
N TYR A 203 -3.15 4.34 15.07
CA TYR A 203 -2.10 4.92 15.89
C TYR A 203 -1.95 6.43 15.65
N LEU A 204 -1.93 6.86 14.38
CA LEU A 204 -1.83 8.27 14.03
C LEU A 204 -3.09 9.07 14.43
N ILE A 205 -4.29 8.53 14.17
CA ILE A 205 -5.56 9.17 14.57
C ILE A 205 -5.61 9.38 16.08
N ASP A 206 -5.23 8.36 16.86
CA ASP A 206 -5.24 8.43 18.33
C ASP A 206 -4.26 9.50 18.82
N GLY A 207 -3.07 9.60 18.22
CA GLY A 207 -2.10 10.66 18.51
C GLY A 207 -2.61 12.06 18.14
N TYR A 208 -3.29 12.20 17.00
CA TYR A 208 -3.88 13.49 16.59
C TYR A 208 -5.04 13.92 17.48
N LYS A 209 -5.90 13.01 17.92
CA LYS A 209 -7.01 13.30 18.84
C LYS A 209 -6.54 13.82 20.18
N GLN A 210 -5.38 13.39 20.67
CA GLN A 210 -4.78 13.91 21.91
C GLN A 210 -4.40 15.40 21.77
N GLN A 211 -3.99 15.82 20.58
CA GLN A 211 -3.56 17.19 20.29
C GLN A 211 -4.73 18.08 19.82
N HIS A 212 -5.70 17.48 19.14
CA HIS A 212 -6.84 18.16 18.51
C HIS A 212 -8.13 17.39 18.81
N PRO A 213 -8.84 17.71 19.92
CA PRO A 213 -10.08 17.02 20.28
C PRO A 213 -11.16 17.08 19.18
N GLU A 214 -11.20 18.17 18.40
CA GLU A 214 -12.05 18.31 17.22
C GLU A 214 -11.25 17.98 15.96
N LEU A 215 -11.24 16.73 15.58
CA LEU A 215 -10.57 16.20 14.41
C LEU A 215 -11.60 15.74 13.38
N LEU A 216 -11.39 16.10 12.12
CA LEU A 216 -12.16 15.60 10.98
C LEU A 216 -11.22 14.74 10.11
N THR A 217 -11.60 13.49 9.87
CA THR A 217 -10.77 12.52 9.18
C THR A 217 -11.41 12.00 7.90
N PHE A 218 -10.60 11.86 6.86
CA PHE A 218 -10.96 11.25 5.60
C PHE A 218 -9.99 10.10 5.29
N GLY A 219 -10.51 9.04 4.66
CA GLY A 219 -9.69 7.98 4.09
C GLY A 219 -9.93 7.87 2.60
N ALA A 220 -8.89 7.74 1.80
CA ALA A 220 -9.01 7.51 0.36
C ALA A 220 -8.16 6.32 -0.07
N GLY A 221 -8.75 5.39 -0.84
CA GLY A 221 -8.07 4.18 -1.29
C GLY A 221 -8.86 3.44 -2.36
N ASP A 222 -8.17 2.55 -3.09
CA ASP A 222 -8.68 1.85 -4.25
C ASP A 222 -8.95 0.35 -4.01
N SER A 223 -8.28 -0.24 -3.01
CA SER A 223 -8.18 -1.68 -2.81
C SER A 223 -8.82 -2.17 -1.51
N HIS A 224 -9.02 -3.49 -1.42
CA HIS A 224 -9.54 -4.11 -0.20
C HIS A 224 -8.63 -3.90 1.02
N THR A 225 -7.33 -3.70 0.83
CA THR A 225 -6.40 -3.41 1.92
C THR A 225 -6.54 -2.00 2.48
N ASP A 226 -7.23 -1.12 1.75
CA ASP A 226 -7.48 0.25 2.19
C ASP A 226 -8.78 0.39 2.99
N ALA A 227 -9.78 -0.47 2.68
CA ALA A 227 -11.09 -0.40 3.32
C ALA A 227 -11.03 -0.39 4.86
N PRO A 228 -10.19 -1.20 5.55
CA PRO A 228 -10.11 -1.17 7.01
C PRO A 228 -9.68 0.19 7.57
N PHE A 229 -8.62 0.81 7.03
CA PHE A 229 -8.20 2.12 7.53
C PHE A 229 -9.18 3.24 7.16
N MET A 230 -9.81 3.15 5.97
CA MET A 230 -10.84 4.10 5.55
C MET A 230 -12.07 4.04 6.49
N GLY A 231 -12.38 2.84 7.00
CA GLY A 231 -13.45 2.62 7.98
C GLY A 231 -13.19 3.24 9.37
N LEU A 232 -11.95 3.66 9.67
CA LEU A 232 -11.61 4.41 10.88
C LEU A 232 -11.90 5.92 10.76
N CYS A 233 -12.03 6.39 9.53
CA CYS A 233 -12.21 7.81 9.23
C CYS A 233 -13.69 8.19 9.22
N ASP A 234 -13.98 9.48 9.42
CA ASP A 234 -15.33 10.01 9.38
C ASP A 234 -15.95 9.94 7.98
N TYR A 235 -15.12 10.03 6.94
CA TYR A 235 -15.53 9.94 5.53
C TYR A 235 -14.55 9.11 4.70
N ALA A 236 -15.08 8.44 3.67
CA ALA A 236 -14.30 7.64 2.73
C ALA A 236 -14.46 8.12 1.29
N LEU A 237 -13.35 8.17 0.55
CA LEU A 237 -13.30 8.49 -0.88
C LEU A 237 -12.79 7.29 -1.66
N ILE A 238 -13.58 6.78 -2.60
CA ILE A 238 -13.24 5.60 -3.38
C ILE A 238 -13.21 5.97 -4.86
N PRO A 239 -12.05 5.82 -5.55
CA PRO A 239 -11.97 6.08 -6.98
C PRO A 239 -12.83 5.09 -7.77
N LYS A 240 -13.54 5.59 -8.79
CA LYS A 240 -14.36 4.77 -9.68
C LYS A 240 -13.51 3.76 -10.47
N ASN A 241 -14.06 2.58 -10.73
CA ASN A 241 -13.44 1.48 -11.48
C ASN A 241 -12.21 0.85 -10.79
N THR A 242 -12.15 0.93 -9.48
CA THR A 242 -11.12 0.30 -8.66
C THR A 242 -11.63 -0.99 -8.02
N GLN A 243 -10.74 -1.77 -7.40
CA GLN A 243 -11.09 -3.03 -6.76
C GLN A 243 -12.19 -2.84 -5.71
N LEU A 244 -12.02 -1.85 -4.81
CA LEU A 244 -12.98 -1.56 -3.76
C LEU A 244 -14.31 -1.02 -4.31
N PHE A 245 -14.26 -0.10 -5.28
CA PHE A 245 -15.45 0.46 -5.91
C PHE A 245 -16.31 -0.63 -6.56
N ASN A 246 -15.68 -1.56 -7.29
CA ASN A 246 -16.38 -2.63 -7.97
C ASN A 246 -17.09 -3.60 -6.98
N THR A 247 -16.50 -3.83 -5.81
CA THR A 247 -17.11 -4.62 -4.74
C THR A 247 -18.39 -3.95 -4.22
N LEU A 248 -18.38 -2.63 -4.02
CA LEU A 248 -19.55 -1.88 -3.56
C LEU A 248 -20.64 -1.76 -4.63
N ALA A 249 -20.25 -1.64 -5.90
CA ALA A 249 -21.20 -1.52 -7.01
C ALA A 249 -21.99 -2.81 -7.27
N PHE A 250 -21.47 -3.98 -6.90
CA PHE A 250 -22.17 -5.28 -7.04
C PHE A 250 -23.06 -5.61 -5.83
N ALA A 251 -23.07 -4.79 -4.80
CA ALA A 251 -23.98 -4.95 -3.66
C ALA A 251 -25.37 -4.37 -3.92
N GLN A 252 -25.67 -3.97 -5.16
CA GLN A 252 -26.99 -3.57 -5.65
C GLN A 252 -27.59 -4.69 -6.51
#